data_f5ccb154a920c22311e429bd09b639ff
#
_entry.id   f5ccb154a920c22311e429bd09b639ff
#
_cell.length_a   1.000
_cell.length_b   1.000
_cell.length_c   1.000
_cell.angle_alpha   90.00
_cell.angle_beta   90.00
_cell.angle_gamma   90.00
#
_symmetry.space_group_name_H-M   'P 1'
#
loop_
_entity.id
_entity.type
_entity.pdbx_description
1 polymer ?
#
loop_
_entity_poly.entity_id
_entity_poly.type
_entity_poly.pdbx_seq_one_letter_code
_entity_poly.pdbx_strand_id
1 'polypeptide(L)'
;VSEGARYEDGTFLADAGNTDAFGHRQLGGVAPTLAGMIKQDLGYKYHWAVADYLQRAARHLASKTDVEQAYAVGREAVTLALAGKNAMMPAIRRISQAPYQWDVISAPLSQVANQEKFMPRDFISENGFAITQTCRDYLSPLIQGEDFPPFENGLPKVAKLKLAKAERKLPIFTL
;
A
#
# COMPACT_ATOMS: atom_id res chain seq x y z
N VAL A 1 2.34 6.86 -13.65
CA VAL A 1 2.47 5.54 -14.29
C VAL A 1 2.92 4.55 -13.23
N SER A 2 2.27 3.38 -13.19
CA SER A 2 2.62 2.30 -12.27
C SER A 2 3.91 1.58 -12.71
N GLU A 3 4.68 1.08 -11.75
CA GLU A 3 5.84 0.21 -12.02
C GLU A 3 5.45 -1.10 -12.72
N GLY A 4 4.18 -1.50 -12.64
CA GLY A 4 3.62 -2.64 -13.36
C GLY A 4 3.35 -2.39 -14.85
N ALA A 5 3.68 -1.20 -15.41
CA ALA A 5 3.51 -0.92 -16.83
C ALA A 5 4.38 -1.86 -17.68
N ARG A 6 3.82 -2.30 -18.82
CA ARG A 6 4.45 -3.29 -19.71
C ARG A 6 4.50 -2.81 -21.14
N TYR A 7 5.45 -3.32 -21.88
CA TYR A 7 5.45 -3.28 -23.34
C TYR A 7 4.37 -4.21 -23.91
N GLU A 8 4.10 -4.10 -25.21
CA GLU A 8 3.10 -4.95 -25.90
C GLU A 8 3.45 -6.44 -25.84
N ASP A 9 4.74 -6.78 -25.76
CA ASP A 9 5.23 -8.15 -25.60
C ASP A 9 5.08 -8.71 -24.18
N GLY A 10 4.56 -7.90 -23.24
CA GLY A 10 4.34 -8.27 -21.85
C GLY A 10 5.53 -8.07 -20.93
N THR A 11 6.69 -7.63 -21.41
CA THR A 11 7.84 -7.30 -20.58
C THR A 11 7.60 -6.03 -19.77
N PHE A 12 8.14 -5.93 -18.55
CA PHE A 12 7.97 -4.73 -17.73
C PHE A 12 8.86 -3.59 -18.24
N LEU A 13 8.30 -2.37 -18.33
CA LEU A 13 9.06 -1.18 -18.71
C LEU A 13 10.25 -0.90 -17.76
N ALA A 14 10.10 -1.23 -16.50
CA ALA A 14 11.07 -0.95 -15.44
C ALA A 14 11.69 -2.22 -14.85
N ASP A 15 11.90 -3.25 -15.67
CA ASP A 15 12.56 -4.48 -15.24
C ASP A 15 14.02 -4.17 -14.84
N ALA A 16 14.33 -4.34 -13.56
CA ALA A 16 15.69 -4.14 -13.03
C ALA A 16 16.61 -5.36 -13.28
N GLY A 17 16.10 -6.43 -13.91
CA GLY A 17 16.85 -7.64 -14.21
C GLY A 17 17.13 -8.55 -13.02
N ASN A 18 16.66 -8.17 -11.81
CA ASN A 18 16.85 -8.94 -10.59
C ASN A 18 15.56 -9.65 -10.18
N THR A 19 15.70 -10.78 -9.54
CA THR A 19 14.58 -11.55 -8.95
C THR A 19 14.84 -11.69 -7.45
N ASP A 20 13.79 -11.52 -6.64
CA ASP A 20 13.91 -11.73 -5.20
C ASP A 20 13.98 -13.22 -4.83
N ALA A 21 14.17 -13.51 -3.54
CA ALA A 21 14.27 -14.90 -3.04
C ALA A 21 12.97 -15.72 -3.22
N PHE A 22 11.85 -15.08 -3.57
CA PHE A 22 10.56 -15.73 -3.80
C PHE A 22 10.21 -15.86 -5.29
N GLY A 23 11.11 -15.43 -6.18
CA GLY A 23 10.93 -15.51 -7.63
C GLY A 23 10.20 -14.30 -8.24
N HIS A 24 9.96 -13.23 -7.48
CA HIS A 24 9.33 -12.02 -8.02
C HIS A 24 10.39 -11.13 -8.67
N ARG A 25 10.06 -10.58 -9.85
CA ARG A 25 10.92 -9.60 -10.51
C ARG A 25 10.97 -8.30 -9.72
N GLN A 26 12.18 -7.80 -9.49
CA GLN A 26 12.37 -6.47 -8.92
C GLN A 26 12.16 -5.43 -10.02
N LEU A 27 11.18 -4.55 -9.82
CA LEU A 27 10.86 -3.46 -10.73
C LEU A 27 11.46 -2.17 -10.20
N GLY A 28 12.07 -1.40 -11.11
CA GLY A 28 12.51 -0.03 -10.83
C GLY A 28 11.40 1.00 -11.11
N GLY A 29 11.77 2.28 -11.06
CA GLY A 29 10.83 3.36 -11.42
C GLY A 29 10.63 3.46 -12.95
N VAL A 30 9.38 3.54 -13.39
CA VAL A 30 9.03 3.69 -14.82
C VAL A 30 9.34 5.09 -15.35
N ALA A 31 9.31 6.12 -14.50
CA ALA A 31 9.47 7.50 -14.91
C ALA A 31 10.77 7.78 -15.68
N PRO A 32 11.96 7.32 -15.24
CA PRO A 32 13.20 7.47 -16.01
C PRO A 32 13.15 6.84 -17.40
N THR A 33 12.56 5.63 -17.50
CA THR A 33 12.41 4.93 -18.78
C THR A 33 11.55 5.72 -19.76
N LEU A 34 10.37 6.17 -19.31
CA LEU A 34 9.48 7.01 -20.12
C LEU A 34 10.12 8.34 -20.50
N ALA A 35 10.85 8.97 -19.59
CA ALA A 35 11.57 10.21 -19.88
C ALA A 35 12.61 10.01 -20.97
N GLY A 36 13.34 8.88 -20.95
CA GLY A 36 14.28 8.49 -21.99
C GLY A 36 13.58 8.32 -23.35
N MET A 37 12.47 7.61 -23.40
CA MET A 37 11.67 7.43 -24.64
C MET A 37 11.19 8.76 -25.20
N ILE A 38 10.63 9.65 -24.37
CA ILE A 38 10.20 10.99 -24.78
C ILE A 38 11.36 11.78 -25.39
N LYS A 39 12.53 11.70 -24.79
CA LYS A 39 13.72 12.39 -25.32
C LYS A 39 14.15 11.81 -26.65
N GLN A 40 14.20 10.51 -26.76
CA GLN A 40 14.64 9.79 -27.96
C GLN A 40 13.69 10.01 -29.15
N ASP A 41 12.38 9.84 -28.91
CA ASP A 41 11.39 9.79 -29.98
C ASP A 41 10.88 11.19 -30.37
N LEU A 42 10.77 12.11 -29.40
CA LEU A 42 10.17 13.42 -29.57
C LEU A 42 11.15 14.59 -29.43
N GLY A 43 12.36 14.35 -28.93
CA GLY A 43 13.38 15.39 -28.75
C GLY A 43 13.10 16.40 -27.63
N TYR A 44 12.02 16.23 -26.86
CA TYR A 44 11.62 17.20 -25.85
C TYR A 44 12.53 17.17 -24.62
N LYS A 45 12.65 18.34 -24.00
CA LYS A 45 13.22 18.45 -22.65
C LYS A 45 12.24 17.83 -21.65
N TYR A 46 12.76 17.07 -20.70
CA TYR A 46 11.94 16.41 -19.69
C TYR A 46 12.47 16.67 -18.28
N HIS A 47 11.55 16.54 -17.34
CA HIS A 47 11.81 16.39 -15.92
C HIS A 47 10.90 15.28 -15.40
N TRP A 48 11.37 14.52 -14.44
CA TRP A 48 10.58 13.46 -13.82
C TRP A 48 10.74 13.49 -12.30
N ALA A 49 9.73 12.99 -11.61
CA ALA A 49 9.74 12.79 -10.18
C ALA A 49 9.09 11.44 -9.86
N VAL A 50 9.64 10.77 -8.86
CA VAL A 50 9.10 9.54 -8.32
C VAL A 50 8.60 9.82 -6.91
N ALA A 51 7.33 9.53 -6.63
CA ALA A 51 6.76 9.72 -5.30
C ALA A 51 7.38 8.78 -4.26
N ASP A 52 7.89 7.63 -4.70
CA ASP A 52 8.50 6.60 -3.87
C ASP A 52 7.61 6.28 -2.66
N TYR A 53 8.15 6.25 -1.45
CA TYR A 53 7.39 5.98 -0.23
C TYR A 53 6.56 7.16 0.27
N LEU A 54 6.63 8.34 -0.32
CA LEU A 54 5.86 9.52 0.10
C LEU A 54 4.36 9.23 0.17
N GLN A 55 3.82 8.52 -0.80
CA GLN A 55 2.40 8.13 -0.82
C GLN A 55 2.01 7.21 0.35
N ARG A 56 2.95 6.46 0.93
CA ARG A 56 2.74 5.58 2.09
C ARG A 56 3.05 6.26 3.41
N ALA A 57 3.93 7.27 3.41
CA ALA A 57 4.41 7.97 4.59
C ALA A 57 3.73 9.31 4.83
N ALA A 58 2.91 9.79 3.90
CA ALA A 58 2.27 11.10 3.95
C ALA A 58 1.03 11.10 4.88
N ARG A 59 1.24 10.86 6.18
CA ARG A 59 0.17 10.79 7.19
C ARG A 59 -0.75 12.02 7.19
N HIS A 60 -0.23 13.18 6.80
CA HIS A 60 -0.98 14.44 6.69
C HIS A 60 -1.98 14.47 5.53
N LEU A 61 -1.91 13.51 4.59
CA LEU A 61 -2.85 13.37 3.47
C LEU A 61 -3.82 12.20 3.66
N ALA A 62 -3.71 11.45 4.76
CA ALA A 62 -4.58 10.31 5.02
C ALA A 62 -6.01 10.79 5.33
N SER A 63 -7.01 10.12 4.75
CA SER A 63 -8.41 10.36 5.11
C SER A 63 -8.73 9.82 6.50
N LYS A 64 -9.76 10.37 7.14
CA LYS A 64 -10.22 9.87 8.44
C LYS A 64 -10.64 8.41 8.37
N THR A 65 -11.38 8.03 7.33
CA THR A 65 -11.80 6.63 7.12
C THR A 65 -10.61 5.68 7.05
N ASP A 66 -9.58 6.04 6.28
CA ASP A 66 -8.38 5.20 6.14
C ASP A 66 -7.62 5.05 7.46
N VAL A 67 -7.47 6.14 8.21
CA VAL A 67 -6.82 6.12 9.53
C VAL A 67 -7.58 5.27 10.54
N GLU A 68 -8.91 5.40 10.60
CA GLU A 68 -9.74 4.60 11.48
C GLU A 68 -9.66 3.11 11.15
N GLN A 69 -9.67 2.75 9.87
CA GLN A 69 -9.55 1.37 9.40
C GLN A 69 -8.15 0.81 9.68
N ALA A 70 -7.10 1.56 9.40
CA ALA A 70 -5.72 1.16 9.69
C ALA A 70 -5.52 0.92 11.19
N TYR A 71 -6.05 1.80 12.04
CA TYR A 71 -6.00 1.62 13.49
C TYR A 71 -6.77 0.37 13.94
N ALA A 72 -7.96 0.14 13.39
CA ALA A 72 -8.80 -1.00 13.76
C ALA A 72 -8.11 -2.34 13.43
N VAL A 73 -7.54 -2.49 12.24
CA VAL A 73 -6.82 -3.72 11.87
C VAL A 73 -5.55 -3.90 12.70
N GLY A 74 -4.81 -2.82 13.00
CA GLY A 74 -3.65 -2.89 13.88
C GLY A 74 -3.99 -3.34 15.30
N ARG A 75 -5.07 -2.81 15.86
CA ARG A 75 -5.59 -3.22 17.17
C ARG A 75 -6.01 -4.70 17.17
N GLU A 76 -6.75 -5.12 16.14
CA GLU A 76 -7.21 -6.51 16.02
C GLU A 76 -6.04 -7.48 15.87
N ALA A 77 -4.97 -7.11 15.18
CA ALA A 77 -3.77 -7.94 15.09
C ALA A 77 -3.18 -8.25 16.48
N VAL A 78 -3.14 -7.25 17.37
CA VAL A 78 -2.69 -7.46 18.76
C VAL A 78 -3.67 -8.34 19.53
N THR A 79 -4.98 -8.11 19.37
CA THR A 79 -6.03 -8.94 19.99
C THR A 79 -5.89 -10.41 19.60
N LEU A 80 -5.70 -10.70 18.31
CA LEU A 80 -5.49 -12.06 17.81
C LEU A 80 -4.22 -12.69 18.38
N ALA A 81 -3.13 -11.93 18.43
CA ALA A 81 -1.87 -12.41 18.99
C ALA A 81 -2.01 -12.77 20.48
N LEU A 82 -2.66 -11.91 21.27
CA LEU A 82 -2.91 -12.17 22.70
C LEU A 82 -3.86 -13.37 22.91
N ALA A 83 -4.78 -13.61 22.01
CA ALA A 83 -5.68 -14.77 22.01
C ALA A 83 -5.01 -16.06 21.50
N GLY A 84 -3.70 -16.03 21.19
CA GLY A 84 -2.96 -17.19 20.67
C GLY A 84 -3.38 -17.59 19.24
N LYS A 85 -4.06 -16.71 18.50
CA LYS A 85 -4.43 -16.94 17.11
C LYS A 85 -3.21 -16.65 16.22
N ASN A 86 -2.64 -17.71 15.67
CA ASN A 86 -1.49 -17.62 14.78
C ASN A 86 -1.92 -17.74 13.30
N ALA A 87 -1.07 -17.26 12.40
CA ALA A 87 -1.28 -17.31 10.95
C ALA A 87 -2.62 -16.69 10.48
N MET A 88 -3.07 -15.63 11.17
CA MET A 88 -4.26 -14.87 10.83
C MET A 88 -3.91 -13.44 10.46
N MET A 89 -4.63 -12.87 9.51
CA MET A 89 -4.54 -11.48 9.10
C MET A 89 -5.87 -10.76 9.36
N PRO A 90 -5.90 -9.69 10.14
CA PRO A 90 -7.07 -8.82 10.21
C PRO A 90 -7.29 -8.15 8.85
N ALA A 91 -8.54 -8.13 8.40
CA ALA A 91 -8.91 -7.54 7.13
C ALA A 91 -10.18 -6.70 7.27
N ILE A 92 -10.28 -5.63 6.49
CA ILE A 92 -11.50 -4.82 6.41
C ILE A 92 -12.50 -5.52 5.51
N ARG A 93 -13.70 -5.75 6.04
CA ARG A 93 -14.84 -6.20 5.25
C ARG A 93 -15.84 -5.07 5.07
N ARG A 94 -16.17 -4.75 3.82
CA ARG A 94 -17.23 -3.81 3.49
C ARG A 94 -18.58 -4.52 3.66
N ILE A 95 -19.44 -3.97 4.51
CA ILE A 95 -20.78 -4.50 4.79
C ILE A 95 -21.80 -3.88 3.84
N SER A 96 -21.75 -2.53 3.68
CA SER A 96 -22.62 -1.80 2.78
C SER A 96 -21.92 -0.62 2.11
N GLN A 97 -22.49 -0.17 1.00
CA GLN A 97 -21.96 0.94 0.21
C GLN A 97 -22.58 2.29 0.60
N ALA A 98 -23.89 2.32 0.79
CA ALA A 98 -24.64 3.53 1.12
C ALA A 98 -25.72 3.23 2.17
N PRO A 99 -25.55 3.64 3.44
CA PRO A 99 -24.35 4.26 3.96
C PRO A 99 -23.16 3.31 3.99
N TYR A 100 -21.94 3.84 3.88
CA TYR A 100 -20.73 3.03 3.98
C TYR A 100 -20.59 2.44 5.38
N GLN A 101 -20.53 1.11 5.45
CA GLN A 101 -20.33 0.38 6.70
C GLN A 101 -19.26 -0.69 6.51
N TRP A 102 -18.48 -0.91 7.53
CA TRP A 102 -17.39 -1.87 7.53
C TRP A 102 -17.19 -2.50 8.91
N ASP A 103 -16.58 -3.67 8.95
CA ASP A 103 -16.07 -4.30 10.16
C ASP A 103 -14.67 -4.89 9.91
N VAL A 104 -14.08 -5.43 10.97
CA VAL A 104 -12.82 -6.17 10.89
C VAL A 104 -13.12 -7.66 11.02
N ILE A 105 -12.59 -8.43 10.08
CA ILE A 105 -12.63 -9.89 10.08
C ILE A 105 -11.22 -10.47 10.16
N SER A 106 -11.10 -11.73 10.48
CA SER A 106 -9.84 -12.47 10.48
C SER A 106 -9.79 -13.41 9.28
N ALA A 107 -8.75 -13.28 8.46
CA ALA A 107 -8.49 -14.14 7.31
C ALA A 107 -7.28 -15.05 7.59
N PRO A 108 -7.34 -16.36 7.30
CA PRO A 108 -6.16 -17.21 7.36
C PRO A 108 -5.10 -16.76 6.36
N LEU A 109 -3.85 -16.67 6.79
CA LEU A 109 -2.74 -16.25 5.91
C LEU A 109 -2.58 -17.17 4.69
N SER A 110 -2.90 -18.44 4.82
CA SER A 110 -2.88 -19.42 3.70
C SER A 110 -3.83 -19.06 2.55
N GLN A 111 -4.87 -18.24 2.82
CA GLN A 111 -5.82 -17.79 1.80
C GLN A 111 -5.42 -16.45 1.18
N VAL A 112 -4.41 -15.78 1.72
CA VAL A 112 -3.98 -14.45 1.30
C VAL A 112 -2.57 -14.46 0.73
N ALA A 113 -1.65 -15.17 1.38
CA ALA A 113 -0.25 -15.20 0.99
C ALA A 113 -0.08 -15.81 -0.41
N ASN A 114 0.75 -15.18 -1.25
CA ASN A 114 1.01 -15.57 -2.63
C ASN A 114 -0.24 -15.64 -3.53
N GLN A 115 -1.29 -14.91 -3.19
CA GLN A 115 -2.48 -14.75 -4.02
C GLN A 115 -2.49 -13.35 -4.64
N GLU A 116 -2.62 -13.28 -5.96
CA GLU A 116 -2.85 -12.02 -6.66
C GLU A 116 -4.34 -11.72 -6.74
N LYS A 117 -4.72 -10.51 -6.33
CA LYS A 117 -6.05 -9.97 -6.56
C LYS A 117 -5.97 -8.87 -7.59
N PHE A 118 -6.42 -9.14 -8.79
CA PHE A 118 -6.46 -8.16 -9.86
C PHE A 118 -7.52 -7.09 -9.61
N MET A 119 -7.29 -5.90 -10.18
CA MET A 119 -8.31 -4.86 -10.25
C MET A 119 -9.49 -5.37 -11.09
N PRO A 120 -10.74 -5.26 -10.60
CA PRO A 120 -11.90 -5.64 -11.39
C PRO A 120 -11.93 -4.90 -12.75
N ARG A 121 -12.22 -5.61 -13.82
CA ARG A 121 -12.20 -5.02 -15.17
C ARG A 121 -13.24 -3.92 -15.34
N ASP A 122 -14.37 -4.02 -14.66
CA ASP A 122 -15.44 -3.01 -14.63
C ASP A 122 -15.06 -1.72 -13.89
N PHE A 123 -13.91 -1.69 -13.21
CA PHE A 123 -13.33 -0.48 -12.61
C PHE A 123 -12.58 0.38 -13.63
N ILE A 124 -12.19 -0.19 -14.76
CA ILE A 124 -11.38 0.46 -15.79
C ILE A 124 -12.28 0.80 -16.98
N SER A 125 -12.22 2.06 -17.45
CA SER A 125 -12.94 2.49 -18.66
C SER A 125 -12.54 1.68 -19.88
N GLU A 126 -13.39 1.67 -20.90
CA GLU A 126 -13.15 0.90 -22.12
C GLU A 126 -11.85 1.30 -22.83
N ASN A 127 -11.51 2.59 -22.83
CA ASN A 127 -10.27 3.10 -23.41
C ASN A 127 -9.01 2.85 -22.54
N GLY A 128 -9.16 2.29 -21.34
CA GLY A 128 -8.06 1.95 -20.44
C GLY A 128 -7.41 3.13 -19.69
N PHE A 129 -7.82 4.38 -19.94
CA PHE A 129 -7.15 5.57 -19.38
C PHE A 129 -7.91 6.26 -18.24
N ALA A 130 -9.06 5.75 -17.84
CA ALA A 130 -9.86 6.30 -16.77
C ALA A 130 -10.51 5.21 -15.92
N ILE A 131 -11.03 5.63 -14.76
CA ILE A 131 -11.83 4.76 -13.89
C ILE A 131 -13.32 4.97 -14.16
N THR A 132 -14.10 3.90 -14.03
CA THR A 132 -15.55 3.94 -14.18
C THR A 132 -16.25 4.56 -12.97
N GLN A 133 -17.57 4.79 -13.08
CA GLN A 133 -18.38 5.21 -11.94
C GLN A 133 -18.39 4.15 -10.83
N THR A 134 -18.43 2.87 -11.16
CA THR A 134 -18.34 1.75 -10.19
C THR A 134 -17.07 1.86 -9.34
N CYS A 135 -15.93 2.15 -9.95
CA CYS A 135 -14.69 2.38 -9.22
C CYS A 135 -14.76 3.63 -8.32
N ARG A 136 -15.34 4.73 -8.81
CA ARG A 136 -15.53 5.95 -8.02
C ARG A 136 -16.40 5.70 -6.80
N ASP A 137 -17.50 4.99 -6.97
CA ASP A 137 -18.41 4.64 -5.88
C ASP A 137 -17.72 3.75 -4.85
N TYR A 138 -16.86 2.84 -5.30
CA TYR A 138 -16.05 2.02 -4.42
C TYR A 138 -15.04 2.85 -3.60
N LEU A 139 -14.36 3.81 -4.23
CA LEU A 139 -13.30 4.60 -3.61
C LEU A 139 -13.82 5.77 -2.76
N SER A 140 -14.94 6.39 -3.16
CA SER A 140 -15.42 7.63 -2.54
C SER A 140 -15.58 7.55 -1.01
N PRO A 141 -16.09 6.48 -0.40
CA PRO A 141 -16.18 6.39 1.05
C PRO A 141 -14.82 6.30 1.74
N LEU A 142 -13.80 5.77 1.06
CA LEU A 142 -12.46 5.56 1.63
C LEU A 142 -11.65 6.84 1.75
N ILE A 143 -11.99 7.86 0.97
CA ILE A 143 -11.31 9.16 0.96
C ILE A 143 -12.08 10.24 1.74
N GLN A 144 -12.96 9.84 2.66
CA GLN A 144 -13.80 10.76 3.42
C GLN A 144 -13.16 11.16 4.75
N GLY A 145 -13.41 12.43 5.09
CA GLY A 145 -12.99 13.04 6.34
C GLY A 145 -11.52 13.38 6.39
N GLU A 146 -11.20 14.27 7.31
CA GLU A 146 -9.84 14.76 7.55
C GLU A 146 -9.35 14.26 8.91
N ASP A 147 -8.10 13.85 8.97
CA ASP A 147 -7.43 13.43 10.21
C ASP A 147 -5.97 13.87 10.17
N PHE A 148 -5.75 15.15 10.48
CA PHE A 148 -4.40 15.71 10.56
C PHE A 148 -3.68 15.22 11.80
N PRO A 149 -2.41 14.81 11.68
CA PRO A 149 -1.59 14.49 12.85
C PRO A 149 -1.39 15.75 13.70
N PRO A 150 -1.29 15.64 15.04
CA PRO A 150 -0.94 16.77 15.86
C PRO A 150 0.47 17.27 15.53
N PHE A 151 0.66 18.59 15.59
CA PHE A 151 1.94 19.24 15.39
C PHE A 151 2.43 19.91 16.67
N GLU A 152 3.72 19.99 16.85
CA GLU A 152 4.37 20.71 17.94
C GLU A 152 5.64 21.38 17.40
N ASN A 153 5.75 22.70 17.57
CA ASN A 153 6.86 23.50 17.05
C ASN A 153 7.15 23.31 15.54
N GLY A 154 6.11 23.19 14.73
CA GLY A 154 6.22 23.03 13.26
C GLY A 154 6.53 21.63 12.79
N LEU A 155 6.64 20.65 13.67
CA LEU A 155 6.90 19.24 13.33
C LEU A 155 5.73 18.35 13.74
N PRO A 156 5.45 17.27 12.99
CA PRO A 156 4.47 16.29 13.40
C PRO A 156 4.84 15.67 14.75
N LYS A 157 3.88 15.64 15.67
CA LYS A 157 4.05 15.02 16.97
C LYS A 157 3.84 13.52 16.84
N VAL A 158 4.94 12.76 16.85
CA VAL A 158 4.91 11.31 16.77
C VAL A 158 4.94 10.67 18.16
N ALA A 159 4.20 9.57 18.32
CA ALA A 159 4.26 8.78 19.54
C ALA A 159 5.63 8.10 19.68
N LYS A 160 6.22 8.19 20.87
CA LYS A 160 7.46 7.48 21.18
C LYS A 160 7.11 6.23 21.98
N LEU A 161 7.48 5.07 21.46
CA LEU A 161 7.32 3.81 22.16
C LEU A 161 8.34 3.72 23.31
N LYS A 162 7.86 3.38 24.50
CA LYS A 162 8.72 2.99 25.62
C LYS A 162 9.04 1.51 25.47
N LEU A 163 10.21 1.22 24.91
CA LEU A 163 10.68 -0.15 24.76
C LEU A 163 11.22 -0.65 26.09
N ALA A 164 10.48 -1.54 26.76
CA ALA A 164 10.98 -2.28 27.92
C ALA A 164 11.81 -3.46 27.41
N LYS A 165 13.09 -3.50 27.80
CA LYS A 165 13.94 -4.66 27.51
C LYS A 165 13.53 -5.81 28.42
N ALA A 166 13.18 -6.95 27.82
CA ALA A 166 13.05 -8.19 28.58
C ALA A 166 14.42 -8.64 29.10
N GLU A 167 14.44 -9.30 30.26
CA GLU A 167 15.66 -9.93 30.76
C GLU A 167 16.16 -10.97 29.75
N ARG A 168 17.47 -10.96 29.52
CA ARG A 168 18.12 -11.92 28.65
C ARG A 168 18.05 -13.31 29.29
N LYS A 169 17.39 -14.24 28.61
CA LYS A 169 17.27 -15.65 29.03
C LYS A 169 18.36 -16.56 28.45
N LEU A 170 19.02 -16.11 27.39
CA LEU A 170 20.09 -16.87 26.74
C LEU A 170 21.45 -16.23 27.00
N PRO A 171 22.54 -17.01 27.02
CA PRO A 171 23.90 -16.48 27.17
C PRO A 171 24.23 -15.52 26.03
N ILE A 172 25.25 -14.67 26.25
CA ILE A 172 25.76 -13.79 25.19
C ILE A 172 26.32 -14.67 24.08
N PHE A 173 25.85 -14.46 22.85
CA PHE A 173 26.44 -15.10 21.69
C PHE A 173 27.82 -14.46 21.46
N THR A 174 28.86 -15.27 21.49
CA THR A 174 30.22 -14.91 21.09
C THR A 174 30.53 -15.64 19.80
N LEU A 175 31.00 -14.89 18.79
CA LEU A 175 31.53 -15.46 17.54
C LEU A 175 32.87 -16.14 17.81
#